data_2d61066eb0211b9fcc62be7816cf0bda
#
_entry.id   2d61066eb0211b9fcc62be7816cf0bda
#
_cell.length_a   1.000
_cell.length_b   1.000
_cell.length_c   1.000
_cell.angle_alpha   90.00
_cell.angle_beta   90.00
_cell.angle_gamma   90.00
#
_symmetry.space_group_name_H-M   'P 1'
#
loop_
_entity.id
_entity.type
_entity.pdbx_description
1 polymer ?
#
loop_
_entity_poly.entity_id
_entity_poly.type
_entity_poly.pdbx_seq_one_letter_code
_entity_poly.pdbx_strand_id
1 'polypeptide(L)'
;SCCMLIGKSFSQTGNIKFIFGDIKQFCIAVIVFFGFYILFDVAITLLYVYINEKSEEKEKSIKIKWIEEHYFAFSFLCMLLCWSPYILCYLPGSVPHDGYWQLNMAFGINPLTNHHPWVITFIYGVVMRIGRYISDNFGIFMIVAIFTVIEILCYASVCNSLKKWGASKKVYIGTLVFFSVVPAFGGYAQAVIKD
;
A
#
# COMPACT_ATOMS: atom_id res chain seq x y z
N SER A 1 -4.45 10.68 -12.50
CA SER A 1 -5.18 11.87 -12.98
C SER A 1 -6.52 12.06 -12.27
N CYS A 2 -7.38 11.03 -12.13
CA CYS A 2 -8.65 11.12 -11.39
C CYS A 2 -8.48 11.63 -9.95
N CYS A 3 -7.56 11.04 -9.18
CA CYS A 3 -7.32 11.43 -7.79
C CYS A 3 -6.90 12.89 -7.65
N MET A 4 -6.13 13.44 -8.60
CA MET A 4 -5.72 14.85 -8.60
C MET A 4 -6.89 15.79 -8.78
N LEU A 5 -7.81 15.49 -9.71
CA LEU A 5 -9.01 16.29 -9.95
C LEU A 5 -9.98 16.24 -8.76
N ILE A 6 -10.24 15.06 -8.23
CA ILE A 6 -11.12 14.88 -7.08
C ILE A 6 -10.51 15.57 -5.87
N GLY A 7 -9.22 15.35 -5.58
CA GLY A 7 -8.52 15.99 -4.47
C GLY A 7 -8.55 17.52 -4.56
N LYS A 8 -8.34 18.09 -5.75
CA LYS A 8 -8.43 19.54 -5.96
C LYS A 8 -9.85 20.08 -5.75
N SER A 9 -10.87 19.35 -6.22
CA SER A 9 -12.26 19.73 -6.01
C SER A 9 -12.61 19.78 -4.51
N PHE A 10 -12.24 18.73 -3.76
CA PHE A 10 -12.46 18.69 -2.32
C PHE A 10 -11.65 19.73 -1.54
N SER A 11 -10.41 19.97 -1.91
CA SER A 11 -9.55 20.99 -1.28
C SER A 11 -10.10 22.42 -1.44
N GLN A 12 -10.75 22.73 -2.56
CA GLN A 12 -11.25 24.08 -2.85
C GLN A 12 -12.70 24.31 -2.47
N THR A 13 -13.55 23.29 -2.56
CA THR A 13 -15.01 23.44 -2.42
C THR A 13 -15.62 22.53 -1.35
N GLY A 14 -14.85 21.64 -0.73
CA GLY A 14 -15.32 20.64 0.20
C GLY A 14 -16.26 19.59 -0.43
N ASN A 15 -16.41 19.59 -1.75
CA ASN A 15 -17.29 18.64 -2.47
C ASN A 15 -16.82 18.46 -3.94
N ILE A 16 -17.59 17.71 -4.74
CA ILE A 16 -17.30 17.45 -6.18
C ILE A 16 -17.85 18.51 -7.13
N LYS A 17 -18.37 19.64 -6.64
CA LYS A 17 -18.96 20.69 -7.49
C LYS A 17 -17.99 21.29 -8.49
N PHE A 18 -16.69 21.28 -8.20
CA PHE A 18 -15.68 21.80 -9.15
C PHE A 18 -15.59 20.93 -10.42
N ILE A 19 -16.05 19.68 -10.36
CA ILE A 19 -16.05 18.75 -11.50
C ILE A 19 -17.44 18.72 -12.16
N PHE A 20 -18.51 18.65 -11.36
CA PHE A 20 -19.87 18.40 -11.82
C PHE A 20 -20.84 19.58 -11.54
N GLY A 21 -20.34 20.75 -11.18
CA GLY A 21 -21.18 21.88 -10.82
C GLY A 21 -21.86 22.57 -12.01
N ASP A 22 -21.17 22.65 -13.16
CA ASP A 22 -21.67 23.28 -14.39
C ASP A 22 -20.99 22.62 -15.60
N ILE A 23 -21.62 22.68 -16.77
CA ILE A 23 -21.12 22.08 -18.01
C ILE A 23 -19.73 22.62 -18.40
N LYS A 24 -19.45 23.91 -18.13
CA LYS A 24 -18.14 24.51 -18.35
C LYS A 24 -17.08 23.91 -17.44
N GLN A 25 -17.40 23.69 -16.17
CA GLN A 25 -16.49 23.09 -15.18
C GLN A 25 -16.22 21.63 -15.54
N PHE A 26 -17.24 20.89 -15.98
CA PHE A 26 -17.07 19.54 -16.47
C PHE A 26 -16.13 19.46 -17.69
N CYS A 27 -16.31 20.32 -18.70
CA CYS A 27 -15.42 20.38 -19.86
C CYS A 27 -13.96 20.68 -19.46
N ILE A 28 -13.77 21.64 -18.54
CA ILE A 28 -12.44 21.97 -18.01
C ILE A 28 -11.85 20.77 -17.27
N ALA A 29 -12.63 20.09 -16.44
CA ALA A 29 -12.19 18.92 -15.70
C ALA A 29 -11.74 17.78 -16.63
N VAL A 30 -12.46 17.56 -17.73
CA VAL A 30 -12.10 16.57 -18.77
C VAL A 30 -10.76 16.94 -19.44
N ILE A 31 -10.60 18.20 -19.84
CA ILE A 31 -9.34 18.67 -20.44
C ILE A 31 -8.16 18.49 -19.47
N VAL A 32 -8.34 18.89 -18.22
CA VAL A 32 -7.31 18.76 -17.17
C VAL A 32 -7.01 17.28 -16.87
N PHE A 33 -8.03 16.41 -16.90
CA PHE A 33 -7.83 14.97 -16.75
C PHE A 33 -6.93 14.40 -17.85
N PHE A 34 -7.21 14.69 -19.10
CA PHE A 34 -6.38 14.25 -20.21
C PHE A 34 -4.99 14.89 -20.19
N GLY A 35 -4.86 16.14 -19.78
CA GLY A 35 -3.57 16.81 -19.60
C GLY A 35 -2.70 16.07 -18.57
N PHE A 36 -3.24 15.75 -17.40
CA PHE A 36 -2.54 14.95 -16.40
C PHE A 36 -2.28 13.51 -16.84
N TYR A 37 -3.22 12.92 -17.58
CA TYR A 37 -3.03 11.56 -18.12
C TYR A 37 -1.81 11.53 -19.04
N ILE A 38 -1.74 12.42 -20.04
CA ILE A 38 -0.61 12.51 -20.97
C ILE A 38 0.68 12.84 -20.23
N LEU A 39 0.65 13.78 -19.28
CA LEU A 39 1.83 14.15 -18.50
C LEU A 39 2.41 12.96 -17.75
N PHE A 40 1.56 12.18 -17.06
CA PHE A 40 2.01 10.99 -16.33
C PHE A 40 2.46 9.88 -17.26
N ASP A 41 1.79 9.67 -18.38
CA ASP A 41 2.17 8.67 -19.37
C ASP A 41 3.56 8.98 -19.95
N VAL A 42 3.78 10.22 -20.39
CA VAL A 42 5.10 10.66 -20.87
C VAL A 42 6.17 10.57 -19.78
N ALA A 43 5.88 11.01 -18.56
CA ALA A 43 6.84 10.93 -17.45
C ALA A 43 7.24 9.50 -17.12
N ILE A 44 6.27 8.58 -17.07
CA ILE A 44 6.50 7.16 -16.81
C ILE A 44 7.29 6.54 -17.97
N THR A 45 6.93 6.85 -19.22
CA THR A 45 7.62 6.35 -20.40
C THR A 45 9.07 6.83 -20.44
N LEU A 46 9.33 8.11 -20.21
CA LEU A 46 10.69 8.65 -20.15
C LEU A 46 11.51 8.03 -19.02
N LEU A 47 10.90 7.85 -17.85
CA LEU A 47 11.54 7.18 -16.72
C LEU A 47 11.87 5.72 -17.07
N TYR A 48 10.95 5.01 -17.70
CA TYR A 48 11.15 3.62 -18.14
C TYR A 48 12.29 3.51 -19.16
N VAL A 49 12.30 4.36 -20.20
CA VAL A 49 13.36 4.41 -21.23
C VAL A 49 14.70 4.71 -20.58
N TYR A 50 14.78 5.75 -19.75
CA TYR A 50 16.01 6.14 -19.04
C TYR A 50 16.58 5.00 -18.18
N ILE A 51 15.72 4.28 -17.46
CA ILE A 51 16.13 3.18 -16.60
C ILE A 51 16.56 1.98 -17.45
N ASN A 52 15.87 1.72 -18.57
CA ASN A 52 16.13 0.56 -19.43
C ASN A 52 17.39 0.74 -20.28
N GLU A 53 17.63 1.89 -20.88
CA GLU A 53 18.86 2.19 -21.63
C GLU A 53 20.11 2.04 -20.75
N LYS A 54 20.03 2.44 -19.48
CA LYS A 54 21.13 2.30 -18.52
C LYS A 54 21.36 0.85 -18.05
N SER A 55 20.46 -0.07 -18.41
CA SER A 55 20.47 -1.47 -17.94
C SER A 55 21.11 -2.45 -18.92
N GLU A 56 21.39 -2.05 -20.17
CA GLU A 56 22.01 -2.94 -21.19
C GLU A 56 23.51 -3.18 -21.02
N GLU A 57 24.17 -2.52 -20.05
CA GLU A 57 25.53 -2.88 -19.69
C GLU A 57 25.54 -4.30 -19.10
N LYS A 58 26.19 -5.22 -19.84
CA LYS A 58 26.34 -6.65 -19.53
C LYS A 58 26.80 -6.86 -18.09
N GLU A 59 25.88 -7.08 -17.17
CA GLU A 59 26.21 -7.59 -15.85
C GLU A 59 26.56 -9.07 -15.94
N LYS A 60 27.83 -9.40 -15.74
CA LYS A 60 28.28 -10.73 -15.29
C LYS A 60 27.82 -10.90 -13.84
N SER A 61 26.56 -11.21 -13.64
CA SER A 61 25.99 -11.42 -12.31
C SER A 61 26.03 -12.90 -11.99
N ILE A 62 26.48 -13.24 -10.80
CA ILE A 62 26.30 -14.57 -10.23
C ILE A 62 24.79 -14.81 -10.16
N LYS A 63 24.30 -15.62 -11.11
CA LYS A 63 22.88 -15.98 -11.16
C LYS A 63 22.63 -17.06 -10.10
N ILE A 64 22.09 -16.69 -8.95
CA ILE A 64 21.54 -17.68 -8.04
C ILE A 64 20.19 -18.09 -8.64
N LYS A 65 20.22 -19.18 -9.41
CA LYS A 65 19.08 -19.71 -10.17
C LYS A 65 17.81 -19.84 -9.32
N TRP A 66 17.96 -20.24 -8.08
CA TRP A 66 16.83 -20.34 -7.12
C TRP A 66 16.12 -18.99 -6.89
N ILE A 67 16.84 -17.88 -6.70
CA ILE A 67 16.25 -16.55 -6.52
C ILE A 67 15.51 -16.11 -7.79
N GLU A 68 16.03 -16.46 -8.95
CA GLU A 68 15.37 -16.12 -10.21
C GLU A 68 14.08 -16.91 -10.41
N GLU A 69 14.06 -18.16 -10.02
CA GLU A 69 12.89 -19.03 -10.14
C GLU A 69 11.81 -18.70 -9.07
N HIS A 70 12.23 -18.35 -7.86
CA HIS A 70 11.34 -18.12 -6.71
C HIS A 70 11.34 -16.66 -6.23
N TYR A 71 11.41 -15.71 -7.16
CA TYR A 71 11.59 -14.29 -6.81
C TYR A 71 10.47 -13.73 -5.93
N PHE A 72 9.23 -14.20 -6.07
CA PHE A 72 8.12 -13.85 -5.18
C PHE A 72 8.42 -14.24 -3.73
N ALA A 73 8.77 -15.50 -3.50
CA ALA A 73 9.08 -16.00 -2.15
C ALA A 73 10.32 -15.32 -1.56
N PHE A 74 11.33 -15.08 -2.38
CA PHE A 74 12.51 -14.32 -1.98
C PHE A 74 12.16 -12.90 -1.55
N SER A 75 11.34 -12.19 -2.33
CA SER A 75 10.87 -10.83 -1.99
C SER A 75 10.06 -10.79 -0.71
N PHE A 76 9.17 -11.76 -0.53
CA PHE A 76 8.38 -11.92 0.70
C PHE A 76 9.28 -12.09 1.94
N LEU A 77 10.25 -13.00 1.87
CA LEU A 77 11.17 -13.26 2.98
C LEU A 77 12.08 -12.05 3.28
N CYS A 78 12.57 -11.37 2.26
CA CYS A 78 13.36 -10.15 2.44
C CYS A 78 12.58 -9.07 3.18
N MET A 79 11.34 -8.79 2.76
CA MET A 79 10.49 -7.81 3.43
C MET A 79 10.17 -8.23 4.87
N LEU A 80 9.81 -9.49 5.09
CA LEU A 80 9.52 -10.01 6.44
C LEU A 80 10.72 -9.85 7.37
N LEU A 81 11.93 -10.15 6.90
CA LEU A 81 13.16 -9.96 7.67
C LEU A 81 13.44 -8.48 7.95
N CYS A 82 13.32 -7.62 6.95
CA CYS A 82 13.54 -6.18 7.11
C CYS A 82 12.50 -5.52 8.01
N TRP A 83 11.26 -6.03 8.03
CA TRP A 83 10.19 -5.50 8.87
C TRP A 83 10.16 -6.13 10.27
N SER A 84 10.88 -7.22 10.50
CA SER A 84 10.92 -7.88 11.81
C SER A 84 11.32 -6.96 12.98
N PRO A 85 12.24 -5.98 12.84
CA PRO A 85 12.52 -5.03 13.91
C PRO A 85 11.29 -4.18 14.29
N TYR A 86 10.49 -3.76 13.30
CA TYR A 86 9.26 -3.01 13.56
C TYR A 86 8.22 -3.89 14.26
N ILE A 87 8.04 -5.13 13.79
CA ILE A 87 7.15 -6.10 14.44
C ILE A 87 7.51 -6.27 15.92
N LEU A 88 8.79 -6.44 16.22
CA LEU A 88 9.26 -6.64 17.60
C LEU A 88 9.13 -5.37 18.46
N CYS A 89 9.47 -4.20 17.90
CA CYS A 89 9.41 -2.94 18.64
C CYS A 89 7.99 -2.48 18.96
N TYR A 90 7.02 -2.78 18.08
CA TYR A 90 5.64 -2.32 18.23
C TYR A 90 4.69 -3.41 18.78
N LEU A 91 5.19 -4.58 19.22
CA LEU A 91 4.34 -5.61 19.80
C LEU A 91 3.48 -5.07 20.96
N PRO A 92 2.18 -5.39 21.01
CA PRO A 92 1.38 -6.24 20.13
C PRO A 92 0.87 -5.56 18.85
N GLY A 93 1.20 -4.32 18.64
CA GLY A 93 0.75 -3.43 17.60
C GLY A 93 0.38 -2.06 18.14
N SER A 94 0.33 -1.05 17.29
CA SER A 94 -0.11 0.29 17.61
C SER A 94 -1.59 0.48 17.26
N VAL A 95 -2.36 1.03 18.18
CA VAL A 95 -3.79 1.36 17.95
C VAL A 95 -3.94 2.87 18.00
N PRO A 96 -3.78 3.58 16.87
CA PRO A 96 -4.00 5.01 16.78
C PRO A 96 -5.49 5.33 16.99
N HIS A 97 -5.80 6.63 17.15
CA HIS A 97 -7.15 7.10 17.47
C HIS A 97 -8.23 6.54 16.52
N ASP A 98 -7.96 6.52 15.22
CA ASP A 98 -8.90 6.00 14.22
C ASP A 98 -9.11 4.48 14.35
N GLY A 99 -8.03 3.73 14.58
CA GLY A 99 -8.12 2.29 14.85
C GLY A 99 -8.91 1.98 16.12
N TYR A 100 -8.68 2.76 17.18
CA TYR A 100 -9.46 2.62 18.42
C TYR A 100 -10.96 2.90 18.19
N TRP A 101 -11.28 3.98 17.46
CA TRP A 101 -12.65 4.30 17.10
C TRP A 101 -13.31 3.18 16.29
N GLN A 102 -12.59 2.64 15.33
CA GLN A 102 -13.06 1.54 14.47
C GLN A 102 -13.27 0.24 15.25
N LEU A 103 -12.40 -0.09 16.19
CA LEU A 103 -12.61 -1.22 17.09
C LEU A 103 -13.86 -1.03 17.96
N ASN A 104 -14.09 0.15 18.50
CA ASN A 104 -15.30 0.47 19.28
C ASN A 104 -16.57 0.33 18.42
N MET A 105 -16.53 0.70 17.14
CA MET A 105 -17.62 0.44 16.19
C MET A 105 -17.83 -1.07 15.97
N ALA A 106 -16.76 -1.85 15.87
CA ALA A 106 -16.82 -3.30 15.71
C ALA A 106 -17.47 -4.02 16.92
N PHE A 107 -17.39 -3.41 18.10
CA PHE A 107 -18.02 -3.90 19.33
C PHE A 107 -19.39 -3.27 19.63
N GLY A 108 -19.86 -2.37 18.77
CA GLY A 108 -21.15 -1.68 18.97
C GLY A 108 -21.12 -0.61 20.06
N ILE A 109 -19.95 -0.19 20.53
CA ILE A 109 -19.80 0.91 21.51
C ILE A 109 -20.04 2.25 20.81
N ASN A 110 -19.50 2.42 19.61
CA ASN A 110 -19.74 3.59 18.77
C ASN A 110 -20.70 3.25 17.62
N PRO A 111 -21.52 4.20 17.14
CA PRO A 111 -22.38 3.99 15.99
C PRO A 111 -21.55 3.75 14.71
N LEU A 112 -22.05 2.87 13.83
CA LEU A 112 -21.44 2.66 12.52
C LEU A 112 -21.57 3.94 11.68
N THR A 113 -20.47 4.39 11.13
CA THR A 113 -20.41 5.57 10.26
C THR A 113 -19.74 5.20 8.93
N ASN A 114 -20.07 5.95 7.87
CA ASN A 114 -19.42 5.76 6.56
C ASN A 114 -17.94 6.22 6.51
N HIS A 115 -17.45 6.79 7.61
CA HIS A 115 -16.07 7.22 7.72
C HIS A 115 -15.09 6.03 7.76
N HIS A 116 -15.53 4.90 8.33
CA HIS A 116 -14.75 3.67 8.37
C HIS A 116 -15.41 2.59 7.50
N PRO A 117 -14.63 1.90 6.62
CA PRO A 117 -15.15 0.81 5.79
C PRO A 117 -15.73 -0.31 6.67
N TRP A 118 -17.02 -0.59 6.51
CA TRP A 118 -17.72 -1.55 7.37
C TRP A 118 -17.17 -2.97 7.25
N VAL A 119 -16.64 -3.37 6.07
CA VAL A 119 -16.04 -4.69 5.86
C VAL A 119 -14.80 -4.87 6.75
N ILE A 120 -13.90 -3.88 6.75
CA ILE A 120 -12.69 -3.92 7.60
C ILE A 120 -13.07 -3.87 9.07
N THR A 121 -14.06 -3.05 9.44
CA THR A 121 -14.59 -2.99 10.81
C THR A 121 -15.12 -4.35 11.26
N PHE A 122 -15.84 -5.06 10.39
CA PHE A 122 -16.31 -6.42 10.67
C PHE A 122 -15.16 -7.41 10.86
N ILE A 123 -14.16 -7.38 9.96
CA ILE A 123 -12.96 -8.24 10.06
C ILE A 123 -12.22 -7.99 11.38
N TYR A 124 -11.99 -6.72 11.74
CA TYR A 124 -11.38 -6.36 13.01
C TYR A 124 -12.18 -6.92 14.20
N GLY A 125 -13.51 -6.80 14.15
CA GLY A 125 -14.39 -7.32 15.19
C GLY A 125 -14.30 -8.85 15.35
N VAL A 126 -14.24 -9.58 14.24
CA VAL A 126 -14.12 -11.04 14.27
C VAL A 126 -12.76 -11.47 14.81
N VAL A 127 -11.67 -10.91 14.24
CA VAL A 127 -10.30 -11.25 14.65
C VAL A 127 -10.06 -10.91 16.12
N MET A 128 -10.52 -9.72 16.54
CA MET A 128 -10.39 -9.29 17.93
C MET A 128 -11.15 -10.20 18.90
N ARG A 129 -12.37 -10.62 18.57
CA ARG A 129 -13.15 -11.56 19.41
C ARG A 129 -12.43 -12.89 19.54
N ILE A 130 -11.84 -13.41 18.46
CA ILE A 130 -11.04 -14.66 18.52
C ILE A 130 -9.81 -14.45 19.40
N GLY A 131 -9.06 -13.36 19.19
CA GLY A 131 -7.84 -13.10 19.97
C GLY A 131 -8.10 -12.87 21.45
N ARG A 132 -9.25 -12.30 21.83
CA ARG A 132 -9.66 -12.04 23.23
C ARG A 132 -9.86 -13.30 24.06
N TYR A 133 -10.01 -14.46 23.44
CA TYR A 133 -9.99 -15.73 24.22
C TYR A 133 -8.64 -15.94 24.94
N ILE A 134 -7.57 -15.29 24.47
CA ILE A 134 -6.25 -15.34 25.12
C ILE A 134 -6.01 -14.01 25.85
N SER A 135 -6.06 -12.88 25.14
CA SER A 135 -5.96 -11.53 25.70
C SER A 135 -6.31 -10.46 24.66
N ASP A 136 -6.63 -9.23 25.12
CA ASP A 136 -6.84 -8.08 24.22
C ASP A 136 -5.59 -7.77 23.40
N ASN A 137 -4.40 -7.85 24.00
CA ASN A 137 -3.13 -7.66 23.29
C ASN A 137 -2.91 -8.70 22.20
N PHE A 138 -3.30 -9.96 22.44
CA PHE A 138 -3.22 -11.01 21.44
C PHE A 138 -4.20 -10.75 20.28
N GLY A 139 -5.37 -10.21 20.54
CA GLY A 139 -6.32 -9.80 19.52
C GLY A 139 -5.75 -8.69 18.61
N ILE A 140 -5.12 -7.68 19.18
CA ILE A 140 -4.43 -6.62 18.44
C ILE A 140 -3.30 -7.20 17.60
N PHE A 141 -2.46 -8.07 18.20
CA PHE A 141 -1.39 -8.73 17.48
C PHE A 141 -1.89 -9.55 16.29
N MET A 142 -2.97 -10.29 16.43
CA MET A 142 -3.56 -11.05 15.33
C MET A 142 -4.00 -10.14 14.16
N ILE A 143 -4.65 -9.02 14.46
CA ILE A 143 -5.04 -8.05 13.43
C ILE A 143 -3.78 -7.57 12.69
N VAL A 144 -2.81 -7.04 13.42
CA VAL A 144 -1.58 -6.49 12.84
C VAL A 144 -0.83 -7.56 12.04
N ALA A 145 -0.67 -8.78 12.56
CA ALA A 145 0.02 -9.86 11.87
C ALA A 145 -0.65 -10.25 10.55
N ILE A 146 -1.99 -10.36 10.53
CA ILE A 146 -2.74 -10.68 9.31
C ILE A 146 -2.53 -9.59 8.26
N PHE A 147 -2.69 -8.31 8.63
CA PHE A 147 -2.55 -7.21 7.68
C PHE A 147 -1.10 -7.03 7.22
N THR A 148 -0.11 -7.18 8.11
CA THR A 148 1.32 -7.17 7.73
C THR A 148 1.63 -8.25 6.69
N VAL A 149 1.12 -9.48 6.87
CA VAL A 149 1.31 -10.56 5.89
C VAL A 149 0.66 -10.20 4.56
N ILE A 150 -0.57 -9.67 4.57
CA ILE A 150 -1.28 -9.26 3.35
C ILE A 150 -0.50 -8.15 2.62
N GLU A 151 0.00 -7.15 3.33
CA GLU A 151 0.80 -6.08 2.74
C GLU A 151 2.09 -6.60 2.11
N ILE A 152 2.84 -7.44 2.81
CA ILE A 152 4.06 -8.06 2.27
C ILE A 152 3.73 -8.88 1.01
N LEU A 153 2.63 -9.65 1.00
CA LEU A 153 2.18 -10.40 -0.17
C LEU A 153 1.87 -9.47 -1.36
N CYS A 154 1.21 -8.34 -1.10
CA CYS A 154 0.92 -7.35 -2.14
C CYS A 154 2.21 -6.75 -2.72
N TYR A 155 3.13 -6.29 -1.89
CA TYR A 155 4.40 -5.71 -2.36
C TYR A 155 5.31 -6.75 -3.05
N ALA A 156 5.37 -7.97 -2.54
CA ALA A 156 6.08 -9.07 -3.20
C ALA A 156 5.48 -9.40 -4.57
N SER A 157 4.15 -9.31 -4.70
CA SER A 157 3.45 -9.47 -5.98
C SER A 157 3.83 -8.38 -6.97
N VAL A 158 3.93 -7.12 -6.52
CA VAL A 158 4.40 -6.00 -7.37
C VAL A 158 5.82 -6.25 -7.85
N CYS A 159 6.76 -6.60 -6.96
CA CYS A 159 8.14 -6.90 -7.32
C CYS A 159 8.24 -8.04 -8.35
N ASN A 160 7.47 -9.11 -8.13
CA ASN A 160 7.44 -10.27 -9.02
C ASN A 160 6.78 -9.95 -10.37
N SER A 161 5.75 -9.09 -10.40
CA SER A 161 5.10 -8.65 -11.63
C SER A 161 6.03 -7.79 -12.48
N LEU A 162 6.78 -6.86 -11.88
CA LEU A 162 7.79 -6.07 -12.58
C LEU A 162 8.83 -6.99 -13.26
N LYS A 163 9.29 -8.01 -12.54
CA LYS A 163 10.22 -8.99 -13.11
C LYS A 163 9.60 -9.77 -14.28
N LYS A 164 8.35 -10.24 -14.13
CA LYS A 164 7.62 -10.98 -15.19
C LYS A 164 7.36 -10.13 -16.42
N TRP A 165 7.16 -8.82 -16.25
CA TRP A 165 6.97 -7.88 -17.36
C TRP A 165 8.27 -7.49 -18.07
N GLY A 166 9.41 -8.07 -17.66
CA GLY A 166 10.70 -7.82 -18.29
C GLY A 166 11.38 -6.52 -17.87
N ALA A 167 10.97 -5.94 -16.72
CA ALA A 167 11.67 -4.79 -16.17
C ALA A 167 13.14 -5.13 -15.87
N SER A 168 14.03 -4.16 -16.02
CA SER A 168 15.45 -4.37 -15.75
C SER A 168 15.71 -4.82 -14.31
N LYS A 169 16.79 -5.56 -14.10
CA LYS A 169 17.19 -6.07 -12.78
C LYS A 169 17.29 -4.96 -11.74
N LYS A 170 17.80 -3.79 -12.14
CA LYS A 170 17.90 -2.61 -11.25
C LYS A 170 16.54 -2.13 -10.78
N VAL A 171 15.52 -2.18 -11.64
CA VAL A 171 14.15 -1.74 -11.30
C VAL A 171 13.50 -2.66 -10.29
N TYR A 172 13.39 -3.96 -10.59
CA TYR A 172 12.67 -4.84 -9.67
C TYR A 172 13.42 -5.09 -8.35
N ILE A 173 14.76 -5.06 -8.34
CA ILE A 173 15.56 -5.09 -7.11
C ILE A 173 15.45 -3.76 -6.37
N GLY A 174 15.54 -2.62 -7.05
CA GLY A 174 15.35 -1.31 -6.44
C GLY A 174 13.97 -1.17 -5.78
N THR A 175 12.92 -1.68 -6.42
CA THR A 175 11.57 -1.74 -5.86
C THR A 175 11.50 -2.63 -4.61
N LEU A 176 12.16 -3.78 -4.62
CA LEU A 176 12.26 -4.65 -3.45
C LEU A 176 12.96 -3.94 -2.29
N VAL A 177 14.11 -3.33 -2.55
CA VAL A 177 14.86 -2.55 -1.53
C VAL A 177 14.02 -1.39 -0.99
N PHE A 178 13.31 -0.68 -1.86
CA PHE A 178 12.43 0.42 -1.48
C PHE A 178 11.34 -0.04 -0.50
N PHE A 179 10.59 -1.08 -0.81
CA PHE A 179 9.56 -1.60 0.09
C PHE A 179 10.12 -2.23 1.37
N SER A 180 11.33 -2.82 1.29
CA SER A 180 11.96 -3.47 2.45
C SER A 180 12.54 -2.47 3.45
N VAL A 181 13.15 -1.38 2.98
CA VAL A 181 14.01 -0.52 3.80
C VAL A 181 13.34 0.78 4.22
N VAL A 182 12.39 1.30 3.41
CA VAL A 182 11.72 2.56 3.76
C VAL A 182 10.85 2.37 5.01
N PRO A 183 11.12 3.13 6.11
CA PRO A 183 10.48 2.89 7.40
C PRO A 183 8.96 3.05 7.39
N ALA A 184 8.43 3.84 6.45
CA ALA A 184 6.99 4.06 6.33
C ALA A 184 6.22 2.74 6.15
N PHE A 185 6.70 1.83 5.30
CA PHE A 185 5.99 0.57 5.05
C PHE A 185 5.99 -0.34 6.28
N GLY A 186 7.17 -0.69 6.81
CA GLY A 186 7.27 -1.57 7.98
C GLY A 186 6.66 -0.96 9.26
N GLY A 187 6.73 0.37 9.42
CA GLY A 187 6.15 1.07 10.55
C GLY A 187 4.63 1.16 10.50
N TYR A 188 4.05 1.51 9.34
CA TYR A 188 2.59 1.57 9.18
C TYR A 188 1.94 0.18 9.25
N ALA A 189 2.60 -0.86 8.77
CA ALA A 189 2.13 -2.24 8.88
C ALA A 189 1.87 -2.69 10.34
N GLN A 190 2.49 -2.01 11.33
CA GLN A 190 2.28 -2.31 12.75
C GLN A 190 1.11 -1.53 13.39
N ALA A 191 0.38 -0.78 12.61
CA ALA A 191 -0.73 0.02 13.12
C ALA A 191 -2.10 -0.55 12.69
N VAL A 192 -3.05 -0.56 13.64
CA VAL A 192 -4.45 -0.89 13.35
C VAL A 192 -5.08 0.33 12.71
N ILE A 193 -4.91 0.50 11.42
CA ILE A 193 -5.49 1.58 10.61
C ILE A 193 -6.08 1.02 9.32
N LYS A 194 -6.97 1.80 8.73
CA LYS A 194 -7.72 1.42 7.51
C LYS A 194 -7.09 1.91 6.21
N ASP A 195 -6.15 2.84 6.29
CA ASP A 195 -5.59 3.59 5.15
C ASP A 195 -4.39 2.89 4.52
#